data_4eacdd73115b99f256cfb8689ed5fd5d
#
_entry.id   4eacdd73115b99f256cfb8689ed5fd5d
#
_cell.length_a   1.000
_cell.length_b   1.000
_cell.length_c   1.000
_cell.angle_alpha   90.00
_cell.angle_beta   90.00
_cell.angle_gamma   90.00
#
_symmetry.space_group_name_H-M   'P 1'
#
loop_
_entity.id
_entity.type
_entity.pdbx_description
1 polymer ?
#
loop_
_entity_poly.entity_id
_entity_poly.type
_entity_poly.pdbx_seq_one_letter_code
_entity_poly.pdbx_strand_id
1 'polypeptide(L)'
;MGELYNPFPKLPKNIRQIGDTDQVVRLYVEDYVNTYLKRLYPAGNQTLRVGLLLGNTENYDGTPYIFIDGAIEMEDAEVSGEKIEFSENAWKKAYRGIEESFPKRTVQGWFICGTPSSQLSPLNYWKQHNQYFNGKNKLMYLNHGLEGEEAVYVTSEDGFYRLKGHCIYYERNQMMQDYMVTRKDARRVESGSHEKVIKDFHQRMTARKEQAEAGRHVSGILGTACGVLTVAVLAGGVVLVNNYHKMRQMETVLTSVVPAGTANWSDYLDKLNQ
;
A
#
# COMPACT_ATOMS: atom_id res chain seq x y z
N MET A 1 28.31 -16.49 -14.64
CA MET A 1 27.40 -17.46 -13.97
C MET A 1 26.01 -16.89 -14.18
N GLY A 2 25.21 -17.54 -15.05
CA GLY A 2 23.83 -17.12 -15.28
C GLY A 2 23.05 -17.30 -13.99
N GLU A 3 22.37 -16.26 -13.52
CA GLU A 3 21.36 -16.41 -12.48
C GLU A 3 20.36 -17.45 -12.96
N LEU A 4 20.28 -18.57 -12.25
CA LEU A 4 19.23 -19.54 -12.47
C LEU A 4 17.90 -18.80 -12.29
N TYR A 5 17.17 -18.63 -13.38
CA TYR A 5 15.82 -18.09 -13.39
C TYR A 5 14.99 -18.91 -12.40
N ASN A 6 14.66 -18.29 -11.27
CA ASN A 6 13.81 -18.91 -10.25
C ASN A 6 12.36 -18.56 -10.59
N PRO A 7 11.63 -19.46 -11.26
CA PRO A 7 10.33 -19.14 -11.87
C PRO A 7 9.19 -18.99 -10.86
N PHE A 8 9.45 -19.16 -9.56
CA PHE A 8 8.42 -19.07 -8.52
C PHE A 8 8.72 -17.95 -7.53
N PRO A 9 7.69 -17.25 -7.01
CA PRO A 9 7.89 -16.38 -5.88
C PRO A 9 8.51 -17.20 -4.73
N LYS A 10 9.36 -16.60 -3.94
CA LYS A 10 9.95 -17.27 -2.78
C LYS A 10 8.86 -17.55 -1.75
N LEU A 11 8.24 -18.71 -1.86
CA LEU A 11 7.18 -19.12 -0.95
C LEU A 11 7.74 -19.47 0.42
N PRO A 12 6.99 -19.17 1.50
CA PRO A 12 7.29 -19.61 2.85
C PRO A 12 7.38 -21.14 2.92
N LYS A 13 8.33 -21.66 3.71
CA LYS A 13 8.55 -23.11 3.80
C LYS A 13 7.48 -23.83 4.61
N ASN A 14 7.00 -23.19 5.67
CA ASN A 14 5.99 -23.77 6.56
C ASN A 14 4.66 -23.07 6.32
N ILE A 15 3.74 -23.74 5.68
CA ILE A 15 2.41 -23.23 5.36
C ILE A 15 1.32 -24.19 5.81
N ARG A 16 0.17 -23.66 6.17
CA ARG A 16 -1.08 -24.39 6.43
C ARG A 16 -2.18 -23.79 5.56
N GLN A 17 -2.75 -24.59 4.68
CA GLN A 17 -3.90 -24.21 3.86
C GLN A 17 -5.17 -24.16 4.71
N ILE A 18 -5.96 -23.11 4.56
CA ILE A 18 -7.31 -22.95 5.10
C ILE A 18 -8.26 -22.77 3.93
N GLY A 19 -9.28 -23.60 3.84
CA GLY A 19 -10.18 -23.65 2.70
C GLY A 19 -9.52 -24.16 1.43
N ASP A 20 -10.13 -23.85 0.30
CA ASP A 20 -9.66 -24.29 -1.00
C ASP A 20 -8.65 -23.31 -1.60
N THR A 21 -7.85 -23.81 -2.51
CA THR A 21 -6.93 -22.99 -3.27
C THR A 21 -7.69 -22.09 -4.23
N ASP A 22 -7.47 -20.77 -4.13
CA ASP A 22 -8.08 -19.81 -5.04
C ASP A 22 -7.26 -19.66 -6.34
N GLN A 23 -7.93 -19.37 -7.45
CA GLN A 23 -7.28 -19.16 -8.74
C GLN A 23 -7.06 -17.67 -9.07
N VAL A 24 -7.85 -16.79 -8.44
CA VAL A 24 -7.79 -15.34 -8.68
C VAL A 24 -6.58 -14.73 -8.01
N VAL A 25 -6.35 -15.10 -6.74
CA VAL A 25 -5.28 -14.56 -5.89
C VAL A 25 -4.76 -15.67 -4.99
N ARG A 26 -3.46 -15.68 -4.75
CA ARG A 26 -2.82 -16.52 -3.74
C ARG A 26 -2.54 -15.67 -2.49
N LEU A 27 -3.35 -15.84 -1.45
CA LEU A 27 -3.20 -15.11 -0.20
C LEU A 27 -2.41 -15.91 0.82
N TYR A 28 -1.39 -15.29 1.38
CA TYR A 28 -0.55 -15.81 2.46
C TYR A 28 -0.62 -14.85 3.64
N VAL A 29 -1.07 -15.32 4.80
CA VAL A 29 -1.19 -14.53 6.04
C VAL A 29 -0.21 -15.08 7.06
N GLU A 30 0.62 -14.24 7.64
CA GLU A 30 1.56 -14.64 8.66
C GLU A 30 0.83 -14.95 9.98
N ASP A 31 1.32 -15.95 10.74
CA ASP A 31 0.63 -16.52 11.91
C ASP A 31 0.36 -15.52 13.03
N TYR A 32 1.29 -14.59 13.32
CA TYR A 32 1.04 -13.52 14.30
C TYR A 32 -0.06 -12.56 13.87
N VAL A 33 -0.12 -12.24 12.56
CA VAL A 33 -1.21 -11.42 12.00
C VAL A 33 -2.54 -12.15 12.13
N ASN A 34 -2.59 -13.41 11.72
CA ASN A 34 -3.78 -14.25 11.85
C ASN A 34 -4.24 -14.34 13.32
N THR A 35 -3.31 -14.60 14.24
CA THR A 35 -3.61 -14.65 15.68
C THR A 35 -4.09 -13.30 16.23
N TYR A 36 -3.51 -12.20 15.76
CA TYR A 36 -3.92 -10.86 16.14
C TYR A 36 -5.36 -10.57 15.69
N LEU A 37 -5.67 -10.78 14.42
CA LEU A 37 -6.99 -10.53 13.86
C LEU A 37 -8.08 -11.38 14.54
N LYS A 38 -7.82 -12.65 14.81
CA LYS A 38 -8.74 -13.54 15.52
C LYS A 38 -9.03 -13.13 16.97
N ARG A 39 -8.09 -12.46 17.62
CA ARG A 39 -8.23 -11.98 19.00
C ARG A 39 -8.69 -10.54 19.12
N LEU A 40 -8.89 -9.88 17.99
CA LEU A 40 -9.27 -8.48 17.94
C LEU A 40 -10.78 -8.32 18.04
N TYR A 41 -11.28 -8.19 19.25
CA TYR A 41 -12.71 -7.96 19.51
C TYR A 41 -12.95 -6.51 19.95
N PRO A 42 -14.10 -5.91 19.54
CA PRO A 42 -14.56 -4.66 20.12
C PRO A 42 -14.72 -4.79 21.64
N ALA A 43 -14.38 -3.75 22.36
CA ALA A 43 -14.49 -3.69 23.82
C ALA A 43 -15.24 -2.42 24.25
N GLY A 44 -15.96 -2.49 25.37
CA GLY A 44 -16.76 -1.38 25.87
C GLY A 44 -17.91 -1.03 24.92
N ASN A 45 -18.03 0.24 24.57
CA ASN A 45 -19.09 0.75 23.70
C ASN A 45 -18.78 0.66 22.20
N GLN A 46 -17.63 0.10 21.83
CA GLN A 46 -17.26 -0.06 20.42
C GLN A 46 -18.05 -1.22 19.80
N THR A 47 -18.57 -1.01 18.60
CA THR A 47 -19.26 -2.05 17.83
C THR A 47 -18.33 -2.78 16.86
N LEU A 48 -17.35 -2.06 16.33
CA LEU A 48 -16.39 -2.57 15.36
C LEU A 48 -14.96 -2.13 15.71
N ARG A 49 -13.98 -2.91 15.30
CA ARG A 49 -12.57 -2.51 15.24
C ARG A 49 -12.10 -2.60 13.80
N VAL A 50 -11.46 -1.57 13.34
CA VAL A 50 -11.01 -1.45 11.95
C VAL A 50 -9.54 -1.13 11.87
N GLY A 51 -8.90 -1.54 10.79
CA GLY A 51 -7.50 -1.25 10.57
C GLY A 51 -7.00 -1.70 9.20
N LEU A 52 -5.70 -1.60 8.99
CA LEU A 52 -5.04 -1.84 7.72
C LEU A 52 -4.28 -3.16 7.73
N LEU A 53 -4.35 -3.88 6.62
CA LEU A 53 -3.53 -5.06 6.32
C LEU A 53 -2.29 -4.60 5.56
N LEU A 54 -1.13 -5.03 6.02
CA LEU A 54 0.18 -4.60 5.52
C LEU A 54 0.97 -5.78 5.00
N GLY A 55 1.73 -5.54 3.93
CA GLY A 55 2.55 -6.59 3.34
C GLY A 55 3.05 -6.23 1.95
N ASN A 56 3.22 -7.25 1.13
CA ASN A 56 3.71 -7.11 -0.24
C ASN A 56 2.86 -7.94 -1.21
N THR A 57 2.85 -7.52 -2.48
CA THR A 57 2.25 -8.31 -3.56
C THR A 57 3.31 -8.59 -4.62
N GLU A 58 3.41 -9.84 -5.03
CA GLU A 58 4.26 -10.30 -6.12
C GLU A 58 3.38 -10.93 -7.20
N ASN A 59 3.64 -10.64 -8.47
CA ASN A 59 2.93 -11.25 -9.59
C ASN A 59 3.80 -12.34 -10.19
N TYR A 60 3.23 -13.53 -10.31
CA TYR A 60 3.89 -14.64 -10.95
C TYR A 60 2.94 -15.33 -11.94
N ASP A 61 3.37 -15.44 -13.18
CA ASP A 61 2.59 -16.05 -14.28
C ASP A 61 1.13 -15.53 -14.35
N GLY A 62 0.98 -14.21 -14.21
CA GLY A 62 -0.32 -13.55 -14.21
C GLY A 62 -1.14 -13.71 -12.92
N THR A 63 -0.70 -14.53 -11.98
CA THR A 63 -1.37 -14.73 -10.68
C THR A 63 -0.73 -13.84 -9.62
N PRO A 64 -1.49 -12.99 -8.91
CA PRO A 64 -1.00 -12.21 -7.79
C PRO A 64 -0.84 -13.09 -6.54
N TYR A 65 0.32 -12.97 -5.90
CA TYR A 65 0.65 -13.54 -4.60
C TYR A 65 0.72 -12.42 -3.58
N ILE A 66 -0.21 -12.39 -2.63
CA ILE A 66 -0.29 -11.37 -1.61
C ILE A 66 0.20 -11.98 -0.28
N PHE A 67 1.22 -11.34 0.29
CA PHE A 67 1.78 -11.72 1.59
C PHE A 67 1.43 -10.65 2.60
N ILE A 68 0.68 -11.04 3.64
CA ILE A 68 0.29 -10.16 4.75
C ILE A 68 1.11 -10.55 5.98
N ASP A 69 2.02 -9.68 6.38
CA ASP A 69 2.91 -9.86 7.53
C ASP A 69 2.80 -8.72 8.57
N GLY A 70 1.83 -7.83 8.40
CA GLY A 70 1.52 -6.79 9.35
C GLY A 70 0.03 -6.45 9.37
N ALA A 71 -0.44 -6.00 10.52
CA ALA A 71 -1.76 -5.42 10.69
C ALA A 71 -1.69 -4.29 11.72
N ILE A 72 -2.29 -3.15 11.40
CA ILE A 72 -2.34 -1.98 12.28
C ILE A 72 -3.77 -1.51 12.44
N GLU A 73 -4.19 -1.22 13.66
CA GLU A 73 -5.52 -0.70 13.96
C GLU A 73 -5.60 0.81 13.71
N MET A 74 -6.71 1.26 13.14
CA MET A 74 -7.05 2.67 12.96
C MET A 74 -7.98 3.13 14.09
N GLU A 75 -7.39 3.49 15.25
CA GLU A 75 -8.13 3.85 16.47
C GLU A 75 -9.02 5.09 16.31
N ASP A 76 -8.58 6.04 15.46
CA ASP A 76 -9.28 7.31 15.21
C ASP A 76 -10.25 7.21 14.02
N ALA A 77 -10.61 6.00 13.59
CA ALA A 77 -11.69 5.80 12.62
C ALA A 77 -13.04 6.07 13.30
N GLU A 78 -13.89 6.84 12.63
CA GLU A 78 -15.23 7.12 13.11
C GLU A 78 -16.17 5.97 12.75
N VAL A 79 -16.65 5.26 13.76
CA VAL A 79 -17.57 4.13 13.61
C VAL A 79 -18.92 4.51 14.17
N SER A 80 -19.94 4.56 13.31
CA SER A 80 -21.32 4.81 13.69
C SER A 80 -22.22 3.68 13.18
N GLY A 81 -22.52 2.71 14.04
CA GLY A 81 -23.17 1.46 13.64
C GLY A 81 -22.28 0.69 12.65
N GLU A 82 -22.79 0.48 11.44
CA GLU A 82 -22.02 -0.17 10.35
C GLU A 82 -21.27 0.82 9.45
N LYS A 83 -21.45 2.13 9.65
CA LYS A 83 -20.76 3.15 8.85
C LYS A 83 -19.37 3.40 9.42
N ILE A 84 -18.36 3.34 8.54
CA ILE A 84 -16.96 3.58 8.88
C ILE A 84 -16.48 4.77 8.04
N GLU A 85 -15.95 5.78 8.69
CA GLU A 85 -15.32 6.94 8.04
C GLU A 85 -13.88 7.10 8.52
N PHE A 86 -12.98 7.31 7.57
CA PHE A 86 -11.57 7.54 7.87
C PHE A 86 -11.27 9.03 7.71
N SER A 87 -11.07 9.72 8.82
CA SER A 87 -10.64 11.11 8.82
C SER A 87 -9.20 11.25 8.32
N GLU A 88 -8.82 12.45 7.88
CA GLU A 88 -7.42 12.73 7.50
C GLU A 88 -6.44 12.47 8.66
N ASN A 89 -6.87 12.75 9.88
CA ASN A 89 -6.07 12.49 11.09
C ASN A 89 -5.89 10.98 11.33
N ALA A 90 -6.93 10.18 11.12
CA ALA A 90 -6.85 8.72 11.23
C ALA A 90 -5.81 8.17 10.23
N TRP A 91 -5.82 8.64 8.99
CA TRP A 91 -4.83 8.27 7.99
C TRP A 91 -3.41 8.71 8.36
N LYS A 92 -3.21 9.96 8.79
CA LYS A 92 -1.89 10.47 9.21
C LYS A 92 -1.31 9.65 10.35
N LYS A 93 -2.14 9.31 11.34
CA LYS A 93 -1.72 8.49 12.49
C LYS A 93 -1.40 7.06 12.06
N ALA A 94 -2.23 6.46 11.20
CA ALA A 94 -2.00 5.12 10.67
C ALA A 94 -0.68 5.04 9.86
N TYR A 95 -0.43 5.98 8.95
CA TYR A 95 0.81 6.00 8.17
C TYR A 95 2.04 6.20 9.04
N ARG A 96 1.98 7.06 10.05
CA ARG A 96 3.07 7.20 11.04
C ARG A 96 3.33 5.87 11.76
N GLY A 97 2.27 5.20 12.22
CA GLY A 97 2.38 3.89 12.85
C GLY A 97 2.97 2.82 11.92
N ILE A 98 2.63 2.87 10.62
CA ILE A 98 3.22 1.99 9.61
C ILE A 98 4.71 2.25 9.45
N GLU A 99 5.12 3.52 9.31
CA GLU A 99 6.53 3.88 9.18
C GLU A 99 7.36 3.46 10.41
N GLU A 100 6.77 3.58 11.60
CA GLU A 100 7.42 3.23 12.86
C GLU A 100 7.53 1.73 13.10
N SER A 101 6.45 0.97 12.84
CA SER A 101 6.33 -0.44 13.22
C SER A 101 6.56 -1.40 12.05
N PHE A 102 6.23 -0.99 10.81
CA PHE A 102 6.26 -1.84 9.62
C PHE A 102 6.98 -1.16 8.44
N PRO A 103 8.25 -0.75 8.60
CA PRO A 103 8.97 -0.09 7.52
C PRO A 103 9.02 -0.95 6.26
N LYS A 104 8.84 -0.30 5.09
CA LYS A 104 8.85 -0.95 3.77
C LYS A 104 7.63 -1.86 3.48
N ARG A 105 6.60 -1.85 4.31
CA ARG A 105 5.33 -2.53 4.00
C ARG A 105 4.35 -1.56 3.36
N THR A 106 3.53 -2.09 2.46
CA THR A 106 2.49 -1.34 1.77
C THR A 106 1.11 -1.80 2.22
N VAL A 107 0.12 -0.91 2.12
CA VAL A 107 -1.25 -1.24 2.45
C VAL A 107 -1.82 -2.16 1.38
N GLN A 108 -2.15 -3.39 1.76
CA GLN A 108 -2.76 -4.39 0.89
C GLN A 108 -4.27 -4.42 0.97
N GLY A 109 -4.83 -3.81 2.01
CA GLY A 109 -6.26 -3.75 2.25
C GLY A 109 -6.55 -3.37 3.68
N TRP A 110 -7.71 -3.73 4.16
CA TRP A 110 -8.17 -3.41 5.49
C TRP A 110 -8.91 -4.57 6.16
N PHE A 111 -9.12 -4.47 7.45
CA PHE A 111 -9.89 -5.44 8.21
C PHE A 111 -10.99 -4.77 9.02
N ILE A 112 -12.07 -5.50 9.25
CA ILE A 112 -13.20 -5.14 10.11
C ILE A 112 -13.45 -6.33 11.03
N CYS A 113 -13.36 -6.08 12.33
CA CYS A 113 -13.65 -7.08 13.36
C CYS A 113 -14.86 -6.63 14.18
N GLY A 114 -15.91 -7.43 14.14
CA GLY A 114 -17.13 -7.21 14.91
C GLY A 114 -17.17 -8.01 16.20
N THR A 115 -18.26 -7.89 16.94
CA THR A 115 -18.58 -8.75 18.08
C THR A 115 -19.00 -10.14 17.57
N PRO A 116 -18.97 -11.20 18.41
CA PRO A 116 -19.46 -12.52 18.03
C PRO A 116 -20.93 -12.57 17.58
N SER A 117 -21.71 -11.56 17.96
CA SER A 117 -23.10 -11.40 17.54
C SER A 117 -23.29 -10.54 16.29
N SER A 118 -22.20 -9.94 15.77
CA SER A 118 -22.24 -9.15 14.55
C SER A 118 -22.45 -10.04 13.33
N GLN A 119 -23.21 -9.53 12.37
CA GLN A 119 -23.39 -10.15 11.06
C GLN A 119 -22.86 -9.18 9.97
N LEU A 120 -21.55 -9.12 9.85
CA LEU A 120 -20.90 -8.19 8.92
C LEU A 120 -21.11 -8.65 7.48
N SER A 121 -21.81 -7.82 6.70
CA SER A 121 -21.99 -8.06 5.26
C SER A 121 -20.94 -7.27 4.46
N PRO A 122 -20.25 -7.88 3.49
CA PRO A 122 -19.31 -7.15 2.63
C PRO A 122 -19.98 -6.03 1.83
N LEU A 123 -21.27 -6.18 1.54
CA LEU A 123 -22.05 -5.18 0.80
C LEU A 123 -22.19 -3.86 1.56
N ASN A 124 -22.26 -3.91 2.89
CA ASN A 124 -22.39 -2.72 3.73
C ASN A 124 -21.12 -1.85 3.69
N TYR A 125 -19.96 -2.48 3.37
CA TYR A 125 -18.64 -1.83 3.35
C TYR A 125 -18.08 -1.62 1.94
N TRP A 126 -18.83 -2.00 0.91
CA TRP A 126 -18.37 -1.89 -0.48
C TRP A 126 -18.03 -0.44 -0.86
N LYS A 127 -18.88 0.51 -0.45
CA LYS A 127 -18.66 1.94 -0.76
C LYS A 127 -17.37 2.45 -0.14
N GLN A 128 -17.11 2.12 1.12
CA GLN A 128 -15.89 2.49 1.82
C GLN A 128 -14.66 1.80 1.21
N HIS A 129 -14.79 0.50 0.90
CA HIS A 129 -13.71 -0.23 0.24
C HIS A 129 -13.34 0.41 -1.10
N ASN A 130 -14.33 0.71 -1.92
CA ASN A 130 -14.09 1.34 -3.22
C ASN A 130 -13.56 2.78 -3.12
N GLN A 131 -13.95 3.50 -2.07
CA GLN A 131 -13.47 4.87 -1.83
C GLN A 131 -12.00 4.91 -1.39
N TYR A 132 -11.59 4.03 -0.49
CA TYR A 132 -10.27 4.09 0.17
C TYR A 132 -9.28 3.04 -0.35
N PHE A 133 -9.76 1.96 -0.94
CA PHE A 133 -8.97 0.80 -1.37
C PHE A 133 -9.31 0.39 -2.82
N ASN A 134 -9.50 1.35 -3.71
CA ASN A 134 -9.94 1.13 -5.11
C ASN A 134 -8.86 0.53 -6.03
N GLY A 135 -7.83 -0.10 -5.48
CA GLY A 135 -6.79 -0.76 -6.26
C GLY A 135 -7.15 -2.20 -6.61
N LYS A 136 -6.60 -2.70 -7.71
CA LYS A 136 -6.63 -4.13 -8.07
C LYS A 136 -5.98 -4.96 -6.94
N ASN A 137 -6.59 -6.10 -6.63
CA ASN A 137 -6.14 -7.04 -5.60
C ASN A 137 -6.12 -6.48 -4.17
N LYS A 138 -6.91 -5.43 -3.87
CA LYS A 138 -7.05 -4.94 -2.51
C LYS A 138 -7.98 -5.84 -1.70
N LEU A 139 -7.58 -6.11 -0.46
CA LEU A 139 -8.25 -7.05 0.44
C LEU A 139 -9.21 -6.36 1.39
N MET A 140 -10.32 -7.01 1.68
CA MET A 140 -11.17 -6.72 2.83
C MET A 140 -11.34 -8.00 3.65
N TYR A 141 -10.83 -7.99 4.87
CA TYR A 141 -10.97 -9.08 5.83
C TYR A 141 -12.10 -8.76 6.81
N LEU A 142 -13.05 -9.66 6.92
CA LEU A 142 -14.15 -9.57 7.89
C LEU A 142 -13.99 -10.69 8.94
N ASN A 143 -13.97 -10.31 10.22
CA ASN A 143 -14.09 -11.23 11.33
C ASN A 143 -15.47 -11.10 11.94
N HIS A 144 -16.18 -12.22 12.14
CA HIS A 144 -17.60 -12.29 12.48
C HIS A 144 -18.54 -11.74 11.39
N GLY A 145 -18.32 -12.20 10.15
CA GLY A 145 -19.23 -11.98 9.04
C GLY A 145 -20.58 -12.70 9.19
N LEU A 146 -21.41 -12.63 8.16
CA LEU A 146 -22.76 -13.23 8.13
C LEU A 146 -22.77 -14.73 8.48
N GLU A 147 -21.70 -15.45 8.21
CA GLU A 147 -21.55 -16.88 8.44
C GLU A 147 -20.88 -17.19 9.79
N GLY A 148 -20.66 -16.17 10.64
CA GLY A 148 -20.00 -16.33 11.95
C GLY A 148 -18.51 -16.66 11.89
N GLU A 149 -17.93 -16.65 10.70
CA GLU A 149 -16.55 -17.01 10.40
C GLU A 149 -15.76 -15.84 9.81
N GLU A 150 -14.45 -16.03 9.70
CA GLU A 150 -13.60 -15.11 8.93
C GLU A 150 -13.86 -15.27 7.44
N ALA A 151 -13.91 -14.14 6.76
CA ALA A 151 -14.04 -14.08 5.31
C ALA A 151 -13.09 -13.03 4.73
N VAL A 152 -12.44 -13.37 3.64
CA VAL A 152 -11.57 -12.45 2.90
C VAL A 152 -12.16 -12.20 1.53
N TYR A 153 -12.26 -10.93 1.20
CA TYR A 153 -12.72 -10.47 -0.11
C TYR A 153 -11.59 -9.74 -0.82
N VAL A 154 -11.57 -9.83 -2.14
CA VAL A 154 -10.57 -9.15 -2.97
C VAL A 154 -11.25 -8.39 -4.10
N THR A 155 -10.71 -7.21 -4.42
CA THR A 155 -11.12 -6.45 -5.60
C THR A 155 -10.43 -7.03 -6.84
N SER A 156 -11.20 -7.50 -7.81
CA SER A 156 -10.72 -7.97 -9.11
C SER A 156 -11.28 -7.10 -10.25
N GLU A 157 -10.87 -7.36 -11.49
CA GLU A 157 -11.41 -6.66 -12.67
C GLU A 157 -12.90 -6.90 -12.84
N ASP A 158 -13.39 -8.10 -12.47
CA ASP A 158 -14.77 -8.53 -12.60
C ASP A 158 -15.65 -8.16 -11.40
N GLY A 159 -15.10 -7.50 -10.39
CA GLY A 159 -15.82 -7.06 -9.20
C GLY A 159 -15.20 -7.47 -7.88
N PHE A 160 -16.04 -7.68 -6.89
CA PHE A 160 -15.68 -8.00 -5.51
C PHE A 160 -15.92 -9.49 -5.24
N TYR A 161 -14.85 -10.21 -4.96
CA TYR A 161 -14.85 -11.66 -4.93
C TYR A 161 -14.45 -12.18 -3.54
N ARG A 162 -15.19 -13.16 -3.01
CA ARG A 162 -14.83 -13.87 -1.78
C ARG A 162 -13.79 -14.93 -2.10
N LEU A 163 -12.65 -14.90 -1.42
CA LEU A 163 -11.64 -15.94 -1.53
C LEU A 163 -12.14 -17.26 -0.92
N LYS A 164 -11.91 -18.36 -1.62
CA LYS A 164 -12.26 -19.72 -1.19
C LYS A 164 -11.36 -20.22 -0.06
N GLY A 165 -10.19 -19.64 0.07
CA GLY A 165 -9.24 -19.96 1.12
C GLY A 165 -7.95 -19.17 1.01
N HIS A 166 -7.06 -19.41 1.96
CA HIS A 166 -5.76 -18.76 2.04
C HIS A 166 -4.75 -19.66 2.77
N CYS A 167 -3.48 -19.31 2.70
CA CYS A 167 -2.43 -20.01 3.44
C CYS A 167 -2.02 -19.21 4.68
N ILE A 168 -1.91 -19.86 5.82
CA ILE A 168 -1.18 -19.31 6.97
C ILE A 168 0.25 -19.78 6.89
N TYR A 169 1.22 -18.88 7.09
CA TYR A 169 2.63 -19.23 7.08
C TYR A 169 3.31 -18.85 8.40
N TYR A 170 4.35 -19.59 8.72
CA TYR A 170 5.06 -19.51 9.98
C TYR A 170 6.50 -19.10 9.73
N GLU A 171 6.77 -17.81 9.86
CA GLU A 171 8.10 -17.22 9.78
C GLU A 171 8.34 -16.29 10.97
N ARG A 172 9.60 -15.98 11.26
CA ARG A 172 9.92 -15.04 12.32
C ARG A 172 9.50 -13.63 11.93
N ASN A 173 8.46 -13.11 12.57
CA ASN A 173 7.93 -11.78 12.35
C ASN A 173 8.08 -10.90 13.60
N GLN A 174 9.26 -10.32 13.75
CA GLN A 174 9.58 -9.49 14.91
C GLN A 174 8.74 -8.21 14.93
N MET A 175 8.44 -7.64 13.75
CA MET A 175 7.66 -6.39 13.66
C MET A 175 6.26 -6.57 14.24
N MET A 176 5.55 -7.64 13.84
CA MET A 176 4.21 -7.89 14.35
C MET A 176 4.21 -8.28 15.83
N GLN A 177 5.22 -9.03 16.29
CA GLN A 177 5.39 -9.35 17.71
C GLN A 177 5.57 -8.07 18.54
N ASP A 178 6.48 -7.19 18.14
CA ASP A 178 6.77 -5.94 18.85
C ASP A 178 5.51 -5.04 18.87
N TYR A 179 4.77 -4.96 17.77
CA TYR A 179 3.51 -4.23 17.70
C TYR A 179 2.46 -4.80 18.67
N MET A 180 2.27 -6.13 18.70
CA MET A 180 1.31 -6.78 19.59
C MET A 180 1.66 -6.59 21.06
N VAL A 181 2.95 -6.64 21.43
CA VAL A 181 3.42 -6.42 22.80
C VAL A 181 3.18 -4.99 23.23
N THR A 182 3.58 -4.02 22.41
CA THR A 182 3.38 -2.59 22.69
C THR A 182 1.90 -2.26 22.94
N ARG A 183 0.99 -2.84 22.15
CA ARG A 183 -0.45 -2.62 22.34
C ARG A 183 -1.03 -3.29 23.58
N LYS A 184 -0.51 -4.44 23.99
CA LYS A 184 -0.91 -5.07 25.25
C LYS A 184 -0.46 -4.25 26.46
N ASP A 185 0.73 -3.71 26.39
CA ASP A 185 1.28 -2.88 27.45
C ASP A 185 0.55 -1.54 27.58
N ALA A 186 0.19 -0.90 26.46
CA ALA A 186 -0.64 0.29 26.49
C ALA A 186 -2.01 0.05 27.18
N ARG A 187 -2.65 -1.11 26.96
CA ARG A 187 -3.90 -1.48 27.63
C ARG A 187 -3.72 -1.87 29.12
N ARG A 188 -2.52 -2.38 29.50
CA ARG A 188 -2.20 -2.70 30.88
C ARG A 188 -1.91 -1.47 31.72
N VAL A 189 -1.37 -0.42 31.13
CA VAL A 189 -1.11 0.86 31.82
C VAL A 189 -2.42 1.52 32.27
N GLU A 190 -3.51 1.35 31.53
CA GLU A 190 -4.84 1.74 31.99
C GLU A 190 -5.34 0.93 33.20
N SER A 191 -4.78 -0.27 33.47
CA SER A 191 -5.14 -1.15 34.60
C SER A 191 -4.07 -1.28 35.68
N GLY A 192 -3.07 -0.41 35.72
CA GLY A 192 -2.09 -0.22 36.82
C GLY A 192 -1.30 -1.46 37.20
N SER A 193 -0.12 -1.61 36.69
CA SER A 193 1.13 -2.08 37.27
C SER A 193 2.07 -2.70 36.24
N HIS A 194 3.19 -2.04 35.99
CA HIS A 194 4.52 -2.62 35.67
C HIS A 194 5.45 -1.61 35.00
N GLU A 195 5.82 -0.59 35.74
CA GLU A 195 6.71 0.51 35.28
C GLU A 195 8.14 0.01 34.89
N LYS A 196 8.57 -1.12 35.41
CA LYS A 196 9.93 -1.66 35.16
C LYS A 196 10.10 -2.35 33.83
N VAL A 197 9.10 -3.09 33.38
CA VAL A 197 9.16 -3.85 32.10
C VAL A 197 9.00 -2.91 30.92
N ILE A 198 8.20 -1.84 31.07
CA ILE A 198 7.97 -0.81 30.06
C ILE A 198 9.26 -0.01 29.79
N LYS A 199 10.03 0.32 30.84
CA LYS A 199 11.28 1.08 30.71
C LYS A 199 12.37 0.32 29.95
N ASP A 200 12.49 -0.98 30.19
CA ASP A 200 13.47 -1.85 29.52
C ASP A 200 13.11 -2.07 28.02
N PHE A 201 11.81 -2.15 27.75
CA PHE A 201 11.29 -2.30 26.38
C PHE A 201 11.42 -1.01 25.57
N HIS A 202 11.08 0.15 26.16
CA HIS A 202 11.29 1.46 25.53
C HIS A 202 12.78 1.74 25.24
N GLN A 203 13.69 1.36 26.12
CA GLN A 203 15.13 1.49 25.85
C GLN A 203 15.60 0.62 24.66
N ARG A 204 15.07 -0.58 24.51
CA ARG A 204 15.38 -1.44 23.35
C ARG A 204 14.75 -0.95 22.05
N MET A 205 13.57 -0.34 22.12
CA MET A 205 12.90 0.26 20.95
C MET A 205 13.61 1.55 20.51
N THR A 206 14.04 2.42 21.45
CA THR A 206 14.80 3.64 21.13
C THR A 206 16.16 3.32 20.55
N ALA A 207 16.88 2.34 21.10
CA ALA A 207 18.17 1.91 20.55
C ALA A 207 18.04 1.33 19.11
N ARG A 208 16.91 0.65 18.79
CA ARG A 208 16.64 0.20 17.42
C ARG A 208 16.22 1.33 16.48
N LYS A 209 15.49 2.34 16.98
CA LYS A 209 15.17 3.56 16.22
C LYS A 209 16.43 4.32 15.83
N GLU A 210 17.35 4.52 16.76
CA GLU A 210 18.64 5.19 16.51
C GLU A 210 19.48 4.44 15.46
N GLN A 211 19.48 3.11 15.47
CA GLN A 211 20.14 2.31 14.41
C GLN A 211 19.42 2.39 13.05
N ALA A 212 18.10 2.49 13.04
CA ALA A 212 17.32 2.64 11.81
C ALA A 212 17.42 4.07 11.23
N GLU A 213 17.54 5.09 12.09
CA GLU A 213 17.71 6.50 11.69
C GLU A 213 19.12 6.77 11.15
N ALA A 214 20.16 6.13 11.68
CA ALA A 214 21.51 6.21 11.13
C ALA A 214 21.59 5.69 9.67
N GLY A 215 20.75 4.70 9.31
CA GLY A 215 20.62 4.22 7.93
C GLY A 215 19.80 5.15 7.01
N ARG A 216 18.93 6.00 7.58
CA ARG A 216 18.04 6.89 6.80
C ARG A 216 18.73 8.15 6.26
N HIS A 217 19.74 8.67 6.94
CA HIS A 217 20.45 9.88 6.48
C HIS A 217 21.12 9.71 5.11
N VAL A 218 21.58 8.52 4.77
CA VAL A 218 22.19 8.25 3.45
C VAL A 218 21.13 8.16 2.35
N SER A 219 19.94 7.63 2.66
CA SER A 219 18.84 7.50 1.68
C SER A 219 18.13 8.83 1.41
N GLY A 220 18.08 9.75 2.37
CA GLY A 220 17.44 11.07 2.23
C GLY A 220 18.17 11.97 1.22
N ILE A 221 19.50 11.95 1.20
CA ILE A 221 20.31 12.76 0.29
C ILE A 221 20.15 12.26 -1.16
N LEU A 222 20.04 10.96 -1.37
CA LEU A 222 19.84 10.38 -2.71
C LEU A 222 18.44 10.71 -3.25
N GLY A 223 17.41 10.70 -2.40
CA GLY A 223 16.03 11.02 -2.76
C GLY A 223 15.83 12.48 -3.18
N THR A 224 16.49 13.43 -2.48
CA THR A 224 16.42 14.85 -2.84
C THR A 224 17.16 15.14 -4.15
N ALA A 225 18.29 14.51 -4.42
CA ALA A 225 19.02 14.66 -5.68
C ALA A 225 18.22 14.14 -6.87
N CYS A 226 17.54 12.99 -6.75
CA CYS A 226 16.64 12.48 -7.79
C CYS A 226 15.43 13.40 -8.03
N GLY A 227 14.84 13.98 -6.97
CA GLY A 227 13.72 14.91 -7.08
C GLY A 227 14.07 16.17 -7.86
N VAL A 228 15.23 16.77 -7.61
CA VAL A 228 15.71 17.97 -8.32
C VAL A 228 15.97 17.67 -9.79
N LEU A 229 16.59 16.52 -10.09
CA LEU A 229 16.84 16.09 -11.48
C LEU A 229 15.54 15.87 -12.26
N THR A 230 14.52 15.27 -11.63
CA THR A 230 13.22 15.05 -12.27
C THR A 230 12.53 16.37 -12.63
N VAL A 231 12.55 17.36 -11.73
CA VAL A 231 11.98 18.68 -11.97
C VAL A 231 12.76 19.39 -13.10
N ALA A 232 14.07 19.30 -13.14
CA ALA A 232 14.88 19.91 -14.19
C ALA A 232 14.58 19.30 -15.58
N VAL A 233 14.42 17.99 -15.68
CA VAL A 233 14.06 17.29 -16.93
C VAL A 233 12.65 17.67 -17.39
N LEU A 234 11.67 17.79 -16.47
CA LEU A 234 10.32 18.22 -16.82
C LEU A 234 10.29 19.66 -17.29
N ALA A 235 11.00 20.57 -16.62
CA ALA A 235 11.09 21.97 -17.03
C ALA A 235 11.76 22.11 -18.41
N GLY A 236 12.87 21.36 -18.65
CA GLY A 236 13.53 21.32 -19.95
C GLY A 236 12.62 20.79 -21.07
N GLY A 237 11.84 19.74 -20.78
CA GLY A 237 10.86 19.18 -21.71
C GLY A 237 9.77 20.19 -22.12
N VAL A 238 9.23 20.95 -21.16
CA VAL A 238 8.23 21.99 -21.44
C VAL A 238 8.82 23.10 -22.33
N VAL A 239 10.05 23.52 -22.06
CA VAL A 239 10.74 24.55 -22.89
C VAL A 239 10.97 24.06 -24.32
N LEU A 240 11.38 22.79 -24.49
CA LEU A 240 11.57 22.20 -25.82
C LEU A 240 10.26 22.09 -26.62
N VAL A 241 9.19 21.65 -25.97
CA VAL A 241 7.84 21.57 -26.61
C VAL A 241 7.34 22.96 -27.00
N ASN A 242 7.52 23.95 -26.12
CA ASN A 242 7.12 25.32 -26.41
C ASN A 242 7.93 25.95 -27.57
N ASN A 243 9.25 25.69 -27.61
CA ASN A 243 10.08 26.12 -28.74
C ASN A 243 9.71 25.39 -30.04
N TYR A 244 9.38 24.10 -29.96
CA TYR A 244 8.91 23.35 -31.14
C TYR A 244 7.59 23.90 -31.68
N HIS A 245 6.65 24.26 -30.81
CA HIS A 245 5.38 24.88 -31.19
C HIS A 245 5.59 26.26 -31.82
N LYS A 246 6.52 27.09 -31.29
CA LYS A 246 6.88 28.38 -31.89
C LYS A 246 7.53 28.24 -33.27
N MET A 247 8.39 27.25 -33.46
CA MET A 247 8.98 26.98 -34.77
C MET A 247 7.93 26.56 -35.81
N ARG A 248 6.99 25.70 -35.45
CA ARG A 248 5.86 25.32 -36.32
C ARG A 248 4.94 26.53 -36.68
N GLN A 249 4.69 27.41 -35.72
CA GLN A 249 3.94 28.64 -35.99
C GLN A 249 4.67 29.60 -36.96
N MET A 250 5.99 29.70 -36.82
CA MET A 250 6.78 30.48 -37.79
C MET A 250 6.81 29.84 -39.19
N GLU A 251 6.85 28.55 -39.29
CA GLU A 251 6.78 27.79 -40.56
C GLU A 251 5.42 27.98 -41.25
N THR A 252 4.32 27.96 -40.50
CA THR A 252 2.96 28.27 -41.04
C THR A 252 2.81 29.71 -41.45
N VAL A 253 3.42 30.66 -40.75
CA VAL A 253 3.41 32.07 -41.14
C VAL A 253 4.27 32.30 -42.39
N LEU A 254 5.44 31.69 -42.50
CA LEU A 254 6.29 31.75 -43.70
C LEU A 254 5.60 31.14 -44.93
N THR A 255 4.91 30.00 -44.76
CA THR A 255 4.14 29.40 -45.87
C THR A 255 2.90 30.19 -46.26
N SER A 256 2.32 31.00 -45.37
CA SER A 256 1.19 31.88 -45.67
C SER A 256 1.57 33.22 -46.31
N VAL A 257 2.82 33.65 -46.16
CA VAL A 257 3.33 34.94 -46.73
C VAL A 257 3.98 34.73 -48.10
N VAL A 258 4.36 33.49 -48.46
CA VAL A 258 4.88 33.17 -49.81
C VAL A 258 3.67 32.83 -50.71
N PRO A 259 3.32 33.66 -51.72
CA PRO A 259 2.25 33.30 -52.65
C PRO A 259 2.63 32.03 -53.39
N ALA A 260 1.69 31.10 -53.46
CA ALA A 260 1.84 29.87 -54.25
C ALA A 260 1.86 30.22 -55.74
N GLY A 261 3.02 30.45 -56.26
CA GLY A 261 3.25 30.71 -57.67
C GLY A 261 4.54 31.52 -57.87
N THR A 262 5.57 30.82 -58.28
CA THR A 262 6.86 31.35 -58.74
C THR A 262 7.93 31.50 -57.65
N ALA A 263 8.74 30.48 -57.52
CA ALA A 263 10.20 30.65 -57.54
C ALA A 263 10.87 29.27 -57.40
N ASN A 264 11.38 28.80 -58.49
CA ASN A 264 12.38 27.75 -58.55
C ASN A 264 13.62 28.32 -57.85
N TRP A 265 13.94 27.85 -56.66
CA TRP A 265 15.07 28.31 -55.86
C TRP A 265 16.43 28.16 -56.59
N SER A 266 16.50 27.36 -57.64
CA SER A 266 17.67 27.23 -58.51
C SER A 266 18.02 28.52 -59.22
N ASP A 267 17.02 29.36 -59.64
CA ASP A 267 17.28 30.63 -60.35
C ASP A 267 17.75 31.75 -59.43
N TYR A 268 17.52 31.66 -58.14
CA TYR A 268 18.02 32.67 -57.18
C TYR A 268 19.47 32.38 -56.75
N LEU A 269 19.87 31.11 -56.68
CA LEU A 269 21.22 30.74 -56.35
C LEU A 269 22.22 31.04 -57.48
N ASP A 270 21.79 30.94 -58.75
CA ASP A 270 22.61 31.28 -59.89
C ASP A 270 22.84 32.80 -60.05
N LYS A 271 21.95 33.65 -59.51
CA LYS A 271 22.10 35.10 -59.49
C LYS A 271 22.99 35.64 -58.37
N LEU A 272 23.26 34.86 -57.35
CA LEU A 272 24.15 35.24 -56.23
C LEU A 272 25.59 34.84 -56.50
N ASN A 273 25.87 34.03 -57.54
CA ASN A 273 27.21 33.60 -57.93
C ASN A 273 27.76 34.29 -59.20
N GLN A 274 27.11 35.35 -59.67
CA GLN A 274 27.67 36.33 -60.63
C GLN A 274 27.91 37.67 -59.91
#